data_c27d24c8e7b26bec4152ed17d44f0200
#
_entry.id   c27d24c8e7b26bec4152ed17d44f0200
#
_cell.length_a   1.000
_cell.length_b   1.000
_cell.length_c   1.000
_cell.angle_alpha   90.00
_cell.angle_beta   90.00
_cell.angle_gamma   90.00
#
_symmetry.space_group_name_H-M   'P 1'
#
loop_
_entity.id
_entity.type
_entity.pdbx_description
1 polymer ?
#
loop_
_entity_poly.entity_id
_entity_poly.type
_entity_poly.pdbx_seq_one_letter_code
_entity_poly.pdbx_strand_id
1 'polypeptide(L)'
;MSVKVKDLIEKVRLRIVYGSDDLLEKEISTSDISRPGLEMTGYFDYYTPERIQLIGMKEWSYLMKMTSHNRHQVLLKMFQPETPVVIVARNLEIPEEMRRAAEEKQIAILTSRTSTSRLSGEISSFLDSRLAVRTSVHGVLMDIYGMGVLIQGDSGIGKSETGLELVKRGHRLVADDRVDIYAK
;
A
#
# COMPACT_ATOMS: atom_id res chain seq x y z
N MET A 1 -8.46 -9.09 1.41
CA MET A 1 -7.08 -9.54 1.73
C MET A 1 -6.41 -8.39 2.43
N SER A 2 -5.71 -8.63 3.54
CA SER A 2 -4.90 -7.61 4.20
C SER A 2 -3.46 -7.69 3.70
N VAL A 3 -2.79 -6.54 3.67
CA VAL A 3 -1.35 -6.44 3.39
C VAL A 3 -0.67 -6.11 4.70
N LYS A 4 0.43 -6.78 5.02
CA LYS A 4 1.18 -6.52 6.23
C LYS A 4 2.37 -5.59 5.97
N VAL A 5 2.81 -4.88 6.99
CA VAL A 5 3.97 -3.99 6.89
C VAL A 5 5.20 -4.71 6.34
N LYS A 6 5.45 -5.96 6.74
CA LYS A 6 6.56 -6.78 6.24
C LYS A 6 6.54 -6.99 4.72
N ASP A 7 5.35 -7.06 4.11
CA ASP A 7 5.22 -7.26 2.65
C ASP A 7 5.75 -6.06 1.85
N LEU A 8 5.74 -4.87 2.46
CA LEU A 8 6.32 -3.67 1.85
C LEU A 8 7.85 -3.70 1.84
N ILE A 9 8.48 -4.29 2.87
CA ILE A 9 9.93 -4.23 3.07
C ILE A 9 10.66 -4.82 1.86
N GLU A 10 10.25 -6.00 1.43
CA GLU A 10 10.86 -6.67 0.28
C GLU A 10 10.51 -5.97 -1.04
N LYS A 11 9.23 -5.64 -1.23
CA LYS A 11 8.71 -5.13 -2.49
C LYS A 11 9.24 -3.74 -2.82
N VAL A 12 9.31 -2.85 -1.82
CA VAL A 12 9.68 -1.43 -2.00
C VAL A 12 11.11 -1.16 -1.51
N ARG A 13 11.85 -2.21 -1.11
CA ARG A 13 13.24 -2.14 -0.63
C ARG A 13 13.42 -1.18 0.54
N LEU A 14 12.58 -1.35 1.57
CA LEU A 14 12.67 -0.58 2.79
C LEU A 14 13.67 -1.23 3.76
N ARG A 15 14.24 -0.43 4.66
CA ARG A 15 15.08 -0.89 5.77
C ARG A 15 14.38 -0.60 7.08
N ILE A 16 14.46 -1.56 7.99
CA ILE A 16 13.94 -1.40 9.35
C ILE A 16 14.93 -0.53 10.14
N VAL A 17 14.40 0.53 10.77
CA VAL A 17 15.13 1.38 11.73
C VAL A 17 14.71 1.04 13.15
N TYR A 18 13.42 0.82 13.36
CA TYR A 18 12.81 0.37 14.60
C TYR A 18 11.59 -0.51 14.29
N GLY A 19 11.43 -1.60 15.01
CA GLY A 19 10.27 -2.48 14.88
C GLY A 19 10.64 -3.93 15.19
N SER A 20 9.83 -4.58 16.02
CA SER A 20 9.83 -6.02 16.24
C SER A 20 9.00 -6.73 15.18
N ASP A 21 9.12 -8.06 15.10
CA ASP A 21 8.33 -8.87 14.18
C ASP A 21 6.83 -8.62 14.33
N ASP A 22 6.33 -8.47 15.57
CA ASP A 22 4.93 -8.17 15.84
C ASP A 22 4.47 -6.84 15.22
N LEU A 23 5.32 -5.80 15.25
CA LEU A 23 5.01 -4.51 14.64
C LEU A 23 5.00 -4.59 13.11
N LEU A 24 5.78 -5.49 12.54
CA LEU A 24 5.82 -5.73 11.09
C LEU A 24 4.65 -6.60 10.60
N GLU A 25 3.94 -7.28 11.50
CA GLU A 25 2.70 -8.01 11.21
C GLU A 25 1.45 -7.11 11.19
N LYS A 26 1.56 -5.82 11.57
CA LYS A 26 0.44 -4.87 11.48
C LYS A 26 -0.13 -4.82 10.07
N GLU A 27 -1.45 -4.75 9.98
CA GLU A 27 -2.19 -4.71 8.73
C GLU A 27 -2.30 -3.31 8.16
N ILE A 28 -2.22 -3.22 6.83
CA ILE A 28 -2.46 -2.02 6.04
C ILE A 28 -3.78 -2.23 5.30
N SER A 29 -4.76 -1.38 5.56
CA SER A 29 -6.13 -1.50 5.06
C SER A 29 -6.44 -0.59 3.86
N THR A 30 -5.57 0.38 3.56
CA THR A 30 -5.77 1.36 2.48
C THR A 30 -4.49 1.56 1.69
N SER A 31 -4.63 1.89 0.41
CA SER A 31 -3.52 2.29 -0.46
C SER A 31 -3.15 3.78 -0.35
N ASP A 32 -3.98 4.54 0.34
CA ASP A 32 -3.72 5.95 0.60
C ASP A 32 -2.54 6.14 1.56
N ILE A 33 -1.73 7.15 1.27
CA ILE A 33 -0.56 7.50 2.07
C ILE A 33 -0.76 8.90 2.66
N SER A 34 -0.53 9.04 3.95
CA SER A 34 -0.52 10.34 4.63
C SER A 34 0.86 10.97 4.55
N ARG A 35 0.88 12.28 4.31
CA ARG A 35 2.08 13.13 4.40
C ARG A 35 1.79 14.23 5.43
N PRO A 36 2.14 13.99 6.70
CA PRO A 36 1.67 14.78 7.83
C PRO A 36 2.35 16.15 7.89
N GLY A 37 1.90 17.09 7.09
CA GLY A 37 2.41 18.48 7.07
C GLY A 37 1.72 19.38 8.07
N LEU A 38 0.39 19.42 8.05
CA LEU A 38 -0.43 20.25 8.94
C LEU A 38 -0.43 19.71 10.36
N GLU A 39 -0.43 18.42 10.54
CA GLU A 39 -0.40 17.74 11.84
C GLU A 39 0.84 18.17 12.66
N MET A 40 1.95 18.42 11.98
CA MET A 40 3.17 18.93 12.63
C MET A 40 3.01 20.35 13.21
N THR A 41 2.01 21.10 12.77
CA THR A 41 1.67 22.43 13.36
C THR A 41 0.71 22.32 14.55
N GLY A 42 0.24 21.09 14.85
CA GLY A 42 -0.74 20.82 15.89
C GLY A 42 -2.19 20.76 15.41
N TYR A 43 -2.41 20.84 14.10
CA TYR A 43 -3.74 20.72 13.48
C TYR A 43 -4.01 19.27 13.09
N PHE A 44 -4.93 18.62 13.76
CA PHE A 44 -5.27 17.20 13.59
C PHE A 44 -6.69 16.95 13.06
N ASP A 45 -7.43 18.00 12.70
CA ASP A 45 -8.74 17.82 12.08
C ASP A 45 -8.58 17.06 10.77
N TYR A 46 -9.36 16.01 10.58
CA TYR A 46 -9.29 15.09 9.42
C TYR A 46 -7.96 14.31 9.30
N TYR A 47 -7.19 14.21 10.39
CA TYR A 47 -6.04 13.31 10.41
C TYR A 47 -6.48 11.86 10.24
N THR A 48 -5.74 11.11 9.43
CA THR A 48 -6.02 9.71 9.07
C THR A 48 -4.87 8.82 9.57
N PRO A 49 -4.89 8.46 10.86
CA PRO A 49 -3.79 7.68 11.46
C PRO A 49 -3.65 6.27 10.88
N GLU A 50 -4.73 5.69 10.35
CA GLU A 50 -4.76 4.35 9.73
C GLU A 50 -3.97 4.25 8.42
N ARG A 51 -3.50 5.38 7.88
CA ARG A 51 -2.65 5.41 6.69
C ARG A 51 -1.18 5.26 7.03
N ILE A 52 -0.40 4.76 6.09
CA ILE A 52 1.07 4.85 6.17
C ILE A 52 1.47 6.32 6.29
N GLN A 53 2.26 6.65 7.31
CA GLN A 53 2.77 8.00 7.51
C GLN A 53 4.11 8.14 6.79
N LEU A 54 4.15 8.89 5.68
CA LEU A 54 5.35 9.07 4.86
C LEU A 54 5.98 10.44 5.13
N ILE A 55 7.17 10.45 5.70
CA ILE A 55 7.96 11.64 6.01
C ILE A 55 9.00 11.85 4.92
N GLY A 56 8.89 12.97 4.22
CA GLY A 56 9.86 13.43 3.23
C GLY A 56 10.69 14.60 3.71
N MET A 57 11.42 15.23 2.79
CA MET A 57 12.33 16.34 3.09
C MET A 57 11.61 17.56 3.72
N LYS A 58 10.39 17.87 3.27
CA LYS A 58 9.64 19.02 3.79
C LYS A 58 9.22 18.79 5.23
N GLU A 59 8.61 17.67 5.49
CA GLU A 59 8.15 17.24 6.80
C GLU A 59 9.34 17.11 7.77
N TRP A 60 10.40 16.47 7.33
CA TRP A 60 11.63 16.31 8.10
C TRP A 60 12.27 17.65 8.45
N SER A 61 12.43 18.56 7.47
CA SER A 61 13.05 19.85 7.70
C SER A 61 12.25 20.72 8.68
N TYR A 62 10.92 20.57 8.69
CA TYR A 62 10.07 21.26 9.64
C TYR A 62 10.23 20.69 11.06
N LEU A 63 10.26 19.36 11.20
CA LEU A 63 10.55 18.70 12.48
C LEU A 63 11.89 19.14 13.06
N MET A 64 12.92 19.29 12.22
CA MET A 64 14.26 19.71 12.68
C MET A 64 14.30 21.15 13.17
N LYS A 65 13.36 22.01 12.79
CA LYS A 65 13.24 23.38 13.30
C LYS A 65 12.58 23.48 14.67
N MET A 66 11.89 22.42 15.10
CA MET A 66 11.26 22.39 16.41
C MET A 66 12.29 22.16 17.53
N THR A 67 11.96 22.62 18.73
CA THR A 67 12.68 22.18 19.93
C THR A 67 12.49 20.67 20.12
N SER A 68 13.44 20.00 20.77
CA SER A 68 13.34 18.57 21.08
C SER A 68 12.03 18.21 21.78
N HIS A 69 11.62 19.02 22.77
CA HIS A 69 10.35 18.82 23.47
C HIS A 69 9.14 18.88 22.51
N ASN A 70 9.00 19.93 21.72
CA ASN A 70 7.87 20.10 20.82
C ASN A 70 7.85 19.02 19.73
N ARG A 71 9.02 18.65 19.21
CA ARG A 71 9.17 17.55 18.24
C ARG A 71 8.65 16.24 18.81
N HIS A 72 9.05 15.90 20.03
CA HIS A 72 8.57 14.69 20.69
C HIS A 72 7.05 14.73 20.92
N GLN A 73 6.50 15.84 21.43
CA GLN A 73 5.07 15.98 21.69
C GLN A 73 4.21 15.84 20.42
N VAL A 74 4.63 16.43 19.31
CA VAL A 74 3.87 16.31 18.05
C VAL A 74 3.96 14.90 17.48
N LEU A 75 5.10 14.24 17.57
CA LEU A 75 5.27 12.86 17.12
C LEU A 75 4.43 11.89 17.95
N LEU A 76 4.33 12.08 19.27
CA LEU A 76 3.44 11.30 20.13
C LEU A 76 1.96 11.43 19.74
N LYS A 77 1.53 12.60 19.28
CA LYS A 77 0.16 12.83 18.79
C LYS A 77 -0.08 12.21 17.41
N MET A 78 0.94 12.21 16.56
CA MET A 78 0.87 11.61 15.23
C MET A 78 0.88 10.07 15.26
N PHE A 79 1.61 9.51 16.21
CA PHE A 79 1.78 8.06 16.33
C PHE A 79 0.63 7.48 17.16
N GLN A 80 -0.40 7.02 16.46
CA GLN A 80 -1.61 6.46 17.09
C GLN A 80 -1.64 4.93 16.93
N PRO A 81 -2.40 4.20 17.76
CA PRO A 81 -2.48 2.75 17.68
C PRO A 81 -2.85 2.21 16.30
N GLU A 82 -3.66 2.98 15.56
CA GLU A 82 -4.12 2.66 14.20
C GLU A 82 -3.02 2.83 13.15
N THR A 83 -1.95 3.57 13.47
CA THR A 83 -0.86 3.81 12.51
C THR A 83 -0.13 2.51 12.22
N PRO A 84 -0.15 2.03 10.95
CA PRO A 84 0.51 0.78 10.62
C PRO A 84 2.04 0.91 10.67
N VAL A 85 2.56 1.98 10.10
CA VAL A 85 4.01 2.20 9.98
C VAL A 85 4.33 3.65 9.64
N VAL A 86 5.50 4.12 10.07
CA VAL A 86 6.11 5.39 9.65
C VAL A 86 7.26 5.08 8.69
N ILE A 87 7.28 5.75 7.55
CA ILE A 87 8.33 5.57 6.54
C ILE A 87 9.04 6.90 6.31
N VAL A 88 10.36 6.91 6.45
CA VAL A 88 11.19 8.09 6.21
C VAL A 88 11.93 7.93 4.90
N ALA A 89 11.63 8.81 3.92
CA ALA A 89 12.23 8.76 2.60
C ALA A 89 13.64 9.37 2.56
N ARG A 90 14.37 9.15 1.45
CA ARG A 90 15.69 9.76 1.16
C ARG A 90 16.79 9.41 2.16
N ASN A 91 16.61 8.35 2.94
CA ASN A 91 17.55 7.97 4.00
C ASN A 91 17.89 9.13 4.95
N LEU A 92 16.89 10.00 5.21
CA LEU A 92 17.03 11.10 6.15
C LEU A 92 17.32 10.55 7.55
N GLU A 93 18.03 11.31 8.33
CA GLU A 93 18.33 10.96 9.71
C GLU A 93 17.05 10.83 10.55
N ILE A 94 16.98 9.82 11.38
CA ILE A 94 15.87 9.62 12.30
C ILE A 94 16.22 10.27 13.64
N PRO A 95 15.55 11.37 14.02
CA PRO A 95 15.84 12.02 15.28
C PRO A 95 15.46 11.12 16.46
N GLU A 96 16.19 11.29 17.55
CA GLU A 96 16.00 10.48 18.77
C GLU A 96 14.57 10.57 19.32
N GLU A 97 13.94 11.75 19.19
CA GLU A 97 12.55 11.95 19.62
C GLU A 97 11.56 11.11 18.82
N MET A 98 11.86 10.85 17.53
CA MET A 98 11.06 9.97 16.69
C MET A 98 11.21 8.52 17.11
N ARG A 99 12.43 8.08 17.47
CA ARG A 99 12.65 6.72 17.99
C ARG A 99 11.89 6.52 19.30
N ARG A 100 12.02 7.45 20.25
CA ARG A 100 11.32 7.38 21.54
C ARG A 100 9.81 7.37 21.38
N ALA A 101 9.26 8.24 20.52
CA ALA A 101 7.82 8.25 20.25
C ALA A 101 7.35 6.93 19.62
N ALA A 102 8.14 6.34 18.73
CA ALA A 102 7.84 5.04 18.12
C ALA A 102 7.90 3.90 19.16
N GLU A 103 8.84 3.94 20.08
CA GLU A 103 8.94 2.99 21.19
C GLU A 103 7.75 3.10 22.15
N GLU A 104 7.39 4.32 22.55
CA GLU A 104 6.25 4.57 23.44
C GLU A 104 4.92 4.15 22.82
N LYS A 105 4.77 4.35 21.49
CA LYS A 105 3.52 4.05 20.75
C LYS A 105 3.53 2.69 20.06
N GLN A 106 4.62 1.95 20.13
CA GLN A 106 4.77 0.64 19.50
C GLN A 106 4.45 0.70 17.99
N ILE A 107 5.17 1.57 17.27
CA ILE A 107 5.02 1.77 15.82
C ILE A 107 6.35 1.57 15.13
N ALA A 108 6.37 0.76 14.06
CA ALA A 108 7.58 0.53 13.29
C ALA A 108 8.01 1.78 12.50
N ILE A 109 9.32 2.01 12.44
CA ILE A 109 9.94 3.02 11.57
C ILE A 109 10.77 2.31 10.52
N LEU A 110 10.46 2.59 9.26
CA LEU A 110 11.21 2.12 8.10
C LEU A 110 11.84 3.30 7.36
N THR A 111 12.88 3.04 6.59
CA THR A 111 13.52 4.06 5.75
C THR A 111 13.79 3.56 4.34
N SER A 112 13.88 4.48 3.39
CA SER A 112 14.23 4.23 2.00
C SER A 112 15.18 5.30 1.45
N ARG A 113 16.06 4.92 0.52
CA ARG A 113 16.89 5.88 -0.24
C ARG A 113 16.10 6.60 -1.34
N THR A 114 14.93 6.09 -1.69
CA THR A 114 14.07 6.60 -2.76
C THR A 114 13.51 7.98 -2.41
N SER A 115 13.30 8.82 -3.42
CA SER A 115 12.64 10.13 -3.24
C SER A 115 11.18 9.94 -2.79
N THR A 116 10.66 10.91 -2.03
CA THR A 116 9.32 10.81 -1.42
C THR A 116 8.22 10.55 -2.44
N SER A 117 8.22 11.30 -3.56
CA SER A 117 7.17 11.15 -4.59
C SER A 117 7.22 9.79 -5.27
N ARG A 118 8.43 9.30 -5.61
CA ARG A 118 8.60 7.99 -6.21
C ARG A 118 8.21 6.88 -5.23
N LEU A 119 8.66 6.97 -3.98
CA LEU A 119 8.33 6.01 -2.94
C LEU A 119 6.83 5.94 -2.68
N SER A 120 6.14 7.10 -2.61
CA SER A 120 4.69 7.16 -2.50
C SER A 120 4.00 6.41 -3.65
N GLY A 121 4.41 6.66 -4.90
CA GLY A 121 3.85 5.96 -6.05
C GLY A 121 4.10 4.45 -6.04
N GLU A 122 5.30 4.01 -5.66
CA GLU A 122 5.63 2.58 -5.56
C GLU A 122 4.80 1.87 -4.48
N ILE A 123 4.62 2.51 -3.31
CA ILE A 123 3.80 1.96 -2.21
C ILE A 123 2.32 1.92 -2.61
N SER A 124 1.73 3.03 -3.09
CA SER A 124 0.32 3.06 -3.49
C SER A 124 0.03 2.03 -4.59
N SER A 125 0.86 1.96 -5.63
CA SER A 125 0.69 0.98 -6.72
C SER A 125 0.74 -0.48 -6.21
N PHE A 126 1.64 -0.77 -5.28
CA PHE A 126 1.71 -2.10 -4.66
C PHE A 126 0.45 -2.41 -3.85
N LEU A 127 0.01 -1.48 -2.99
CA LEU A 127 -1.16 -1.64 -2.16
C LEU A 127 -2.44 -1.75 -2.98
N ASP A 128 -2.62 -0.92 -4.00
CA ASP A 128 -3.74 -1.00 -4.94
C ASP A 128 -3.86 -2.39 -5.56
N SER A 129 -2.72 -2.94 -6.01
CA SER A 129 -2.70 -4.27 -6.62
C SER A 129 -3.02 -5.40 -5.65
N ARG A 130 -2.74 -5.21 -4.35
CA ARG A 130 -2.93 -6.23 -3.30
C ARG A 130 -4.27 -6.12 -2.58
N LEU A 131 -4.75 -4.89 -2.40
CA LEU A 131 -6.03 -4.60 -1.72
C LEU A 131 -7.22 -4.62 -2.69
N ALA A 132 -6.96 -4.64 -4.02
CA ALA A 132 -8.02 -4.72 -5.02
C ALA A 132 -8.97 -5.90 -4.74
N VAL A 133 -10.26 -5.62 -4.81
CA VAL A 133 -11.29 -6.65 -4.71
C VAL A 133 -11.11 -7.62 -5.86
N ARG A 134 -10.99 -8.90 -5.55
CA ARG A 134 -10.87 -9.98 -6.53
C ARG A 134 -12.16 -10.78 -6.55
N THR A 135 -12.71 -10.95 -7.73
CA THR A 135 -13.81 -11.87 -7.98
C THR A 135 -13.33 -12.92 -8.97
N SER A 136 -13.48 -14.19 -8.60
CA SER A 136 -13.23 -15.31 -9.51
C SER A 136 -14.56 -15.79 -10.07
N VAL A 137 -14.64 -15.92 -11.37
CA VAL A 137 -15.82 -16.46 -12.06
C VAL A 137 -15.41 -17.63 -12.95
N HIS A 138 -16.28 -18.66 -13.04
CA HIS A 138 -16.10 -19.71 -14.00
C HIS A 138 -16.59 -19.27 -15.37
N GLY A 139 -15.71 -19.35 -16.37
CA GLY A 139 -16.04 -18.92 -17.72
C GLY A 139 -14.83 -18.92 -18.64
N VAL A 140 -15.07 -18.60 -19.89
CA VAL A 140 -14.05 -18.42 -20.93
C VAL A 140 -13.93 -16.95 -21.23
N LEU A 141 -12.74 -16.38 -21.05
CA LEU A 141 -12.46 -14.98 -21.39
C LEU A 141 -11.75 -14.91 -22.74
N MET A 142 -12.36 -14.22 -23.67
CA MET A 142 -11.86 -13.99 -25.03
C MET A 142 -11.56 -12.52 -25.29
N ASP A 143 -10.55 -12.27 -26.10
CA ASP A 143 -10.36 -10.97 -26.75
C ASP A 143 -10.96 -11.06 -28.17
N ILE A 144 -12.06 -10.35 -28.38
CA ILE A 144 -12.80 -10.32 -29.66
C ILE A 144 -12.72 -8.88 -30.19
N TYR A 145 -11.92 -8.67 -31.21
CA TYR A 145 -11.69 -7.34 -31.81
C TYR A 145 -11.25 -6.27 -30.83
N GLY A 146 -10.40 -6.63 -29.83
CA GLY A 146 -9.92 -5.73 -28.78
C GLY A 146 -10.88 -5.54 -27.61
N MET A 147 -12.01 -6.23 -27.61
CA MET A 147 -12.96 -6.24 -26.47
C MET A 147 -12.84 -7.54 -25.67
N GLY A 148 -12.74 -7.39 -24.34
CA GLY A 148 -12.81 -8.54 -23.42
C GLY A 148 -14.25 -9.07 -23.32
N VAL A 149 -14.49 -10.30 -23.76
CA VAL A 149 -15.80 -10.95 -23.70
C VAL A 149 -15.72 -12.14 -22.78
N LEU A 150 -16.51 -12.13 -21.70
CA LEU A 150 -16.62 -13.24 -20.74
C LEU A 150 -17.83 -14.11 -21.09
N ILE A 151 -17.58 -15.36 -21.46
CA ILE A 151 -18.59 -16.37 -21.75
C ILE A 151 -18.85 -17.18 -20.47
N GLN A 152 -20.06 -17.07 -19.94
CA GLN A 152 -20.50 -17.77 -18.72
C GLN A 152 -21.66 -18.74 -19.03
N GLY A 153 -21.84 -19.72 -18.17
CA GLY A 153 -22.94 -20.69 -18.25
C GLY A 153 -22.61 -21.93 -17.42
N ASP A 154 -23.56 -22.86 -17.32
CA ASP A 154 -23.41 -24.08 -16.56
C ASP A 154 -22.27 -24.96 -17.08
N SER A 155 -21.79 -25.89 -16.23
CA SER A 155 -20.78 -26.86 -16.63
C SER A 155 -21.32 -27.74 -17.75
N GLY A 156 -20.52 -27.99 -18.77
CA GLY A 156 -20.89 -28.83 -19.92
C GLY A 156 -21.77 -28.17 -20.98
N ILE A 157 -22.11 -26.88 -20.89
CA ILE A 157 -22.93 -26.17 -21.88
C ILE A 157 -22.21 -25.84 -23.20
N GLY A 158 -20.90 -26.09 -23.29
CA GLY A 158 -20.12 -25.81 -24.50
C GLY A 158 -19.34 -24.51 -24.48
N LYS A 159 -19.02 -23.95 -23.28
CA LYS A 159 -18.25 -22.69 -23.18
C LYS A 159 -16.87 -22.80 -23.81
N SER A 160 -16.10 -23.84 -23.49
CA SER A 160 -14.75 -24.05 -24.02
C SER A 160 -14.77 -24.40 -25.50
N GLU A 161 -15.77 -25.12 -25.99
CA GLU A 161 -15.99 -25.38 -27.40
C GLU A 161 -16.26 -24.06 -28.18
N THR A 162 -17.09 -23.19 -27.60
CA THR A 162 -17.34 -21.85 -28.17
C THR A 162 -16.04 -21.02 -28.21
N GLY A 163 -15.26 -21.07 -27.14
CA GLY A 163 -13.95 -20.40 -27.10
C GLY A 163 -12.99 -20.92 -28.18
N LEU A 164 -12.92 -22.26 -28.36
CA LEU A 164 -12.11 -22.89 -29.39
C LEU A 164 -12.54 -22.48 -30.80
N GLU A 165 -13.85 -22.42 -31.07
CA GLU A 165 -14.38 -21.99 -32.37
C GLU A 165 -14.03 -20.51 -32.67
N LEU A 166 -14.07 -19.64 -31.64
CA LEU A 166 -13.65 -18.24 -31.76
C LEU A 166 -12.14 -18.13 -32.02
N VAL A 167 -11.30 -18.98 -31.40
CA VAL A 167 -9.87 -19.04 -31.71
C VAL A 167 -9.62 -19.41 -33.14
N LYS A 168 -10.35 -20.41 -33.69
CA LYS A 168 -10.27 -20.79 -35.12
C LYS A 168 -10.63 -19.64 -36.08
N ARG A 169 -11.49 -18.72 -35.62
CA ARG A 169 -11.88 -17.51 -36.37
C ARG A 169 -10.91 -16.33 -36.20
N GLY A 170 -9.80 -16.55 -35.50
CA GLY A 170 -8.73 -15.55 -35.32
C GLY A 170 -8.84 -14.68 -34.09
N HIS A 171 -9.74 -14.97 -33.16
CA HIS A 171 -9.82 -14.31 -31.87
C HIS A 171 -8.87 -14.91 -30.86
N ARG A 172 -8.56 -14.18 -29.78
CA ARG A 172 -7.57 -14.62 -28.80
C ARG A 172 -8.22 -15.11 -27.51
N LEU A 173 -7.86 -16.33 -27.09
CA LEU A 173 -8.19 -16.84 -25.77
C LEU A 173 -7.31 -16.16 -24.72
N VAL A 174 -7.93 -15.60 -23.69
CA VAL A 174 -7.24 -14.93 -22.57
C VAL A 174 -7.18 -15.85 -21.37
N ALA A 175 -8.30 -16.48 -20.99
CA ALA A 175 -8.39 -17.45 -19.90
C ALA A 175 -9.53 -18.45 -20.14
N ASP A 176 -9.36 -19.69 -19.63
CA ASP A 176 -10.38 -20.75 -19.65
C ASP A 176 -10.57 -21.29 -18.24
N ASP A 177 -11.76 -21.80 -17.94
CA ASP A 177 -12.22 -22.36 -16.68
C ASP A 177 -12.37 -21.33 -15.54
N ARG A 178 -11.31 -20.57 -15.22
CA ARG A 178 -11.30 -19.60 -14.13
C ARG A 178 -10.79 -18.26 -14.63
N VAL A 179 -11.61 -17.23 -14.43
CA VAL A 179 -11.29 -15.84 -14.75
C VAL A 179 -11.25 -15.05 -13.45
N ASP A 180 -10.08 -14.54 -13.09
CA ASP A 180 -9.90 -13.66 -11.95
C ASP A 180 -10.03 -12.19 -12.41
N ILE A 181 -11.05 -11.51 -11.90
CA ILE A 181 -11.37 -10.12 -12.20
C ILE A 181 -10.94 -9.25 -11.02
N TYR A 182 -10.20 -8.19 -11.30
CA TYR A 182 -9.76 -7.21 -10.32
C TYR A 182 -10.48 -5.89 -10.55
N ALA A 183 -11.15 -5.37 -9.54
CA ALA A 183 -11.64 -3.99 -9.55
C ALA A 183 -10.47 -3.04 -9.23
N LYS A 184 -10.23 -2.08 -10.10
CA LYS A 184 -9.30 -0.96 -9.87
C LYS A 184 -10.09 0.29 -9.57
#